data_b60a4ccefcaf663ce9f5bb79e6e57a00
#
_entry.id   b60a4ccefcaf663ce9f5bb79e6e57a00
#
_cell.length_a   1.000
_cell.length_b   1.000
_cell.length_c   1.000
_cell.angle_alpha   90.00
_cell.angle_beta   90.00
_cell.angle_gamma   90.00
#
_symmetry.space_group_name_H-M   'P 1'
#
loop_
_entity.id
_entity.type
_entity.pdbx_description
1 polymer ?
#
loop_
_entity_poly.entity_id
_entity_poly.type
_entity_poly.pdbx_seq_one_letter_code
_entity_poly.pdbx_strand_id
1 'polypeptide(L)'
;PVCVDGFTVKASDIDVNLHVNNTRYVEWAYNTFPLDYHKDYLLKVVEINFLAEGKEGNSLKVERYHLSECEDTVVIKRLDDQKELCKVNFEWQPVK
;
A
#
# COMPACT_ATOMS: atom_id res chain seq x y z
N PRO A 1 -14.69 3.59 -5.84
CA PRO A 1 -13.49 3.03 -5.61
C PRO A 1 -12.52 3.43 -4.61
N VAL A 2 -12.42 4.51 -3.98
CA VAL A 2 -11.09 4.82 -3.54
C VAL A 2 -10.99 5.43 -2.17
N CYS A 3 -10.17 4.84 -1.33
CA CYS A 3 -9.61 5.50 -0.18
C CYS A 3 -8.25 6.05 -0.60
N VAL A 4 -8.00 7.32 -0.33
CA VAL A 4 -6.74 7.98 -0.70
C VAL A 4 -6.08 8.50 0.55
N ASP A 5 -4.82 8.17 0.71
CA ASP A 5 -4.00 8.71 1.80
C ASP A 5 -2.73 9.30 1.20
N GLY A 6 -2.20 10.32 1.85
CA GLY A 6 -0.98 10.99 1.39
C GLY A 6 -0.04 11.21 2.55
N PHE A 7 1.26 11.03 2.30
CA PHE A 7 2.28 11.24 3.33
C PHE A 7 3.65 11.44 2.69
N THR A 8 4.61 11.87 3.50
CA THR A 8 5.98 12.08 3.07
C THR A 8 6.85 10.95 3.64
N VAL A 9 7.75 10.42 2.81
CA VAL A 9 8.71 9.40 3.22
C VAL A 9 9.65 10.01 4.25
N LYS A 10 9.77 9.36 5.40
CA LYS A 10 10.60 9.80 6.51
C LYS A 10 11.88 8.97 6.61
N ALA A 11 12.85 9.50 7.34
CA ALA A 11 14.13 8.80 7.54
C ALA A 11 13.94 7.39 8.08
N SER A 12 12.96 7.18 8.96
CA SER A 12 12.69 5.86 9.53
C SER A 12 12.15 4.85 8.52
N ASP A 13 11.72 5.32 7.34
CA ASP A 13 11.21 4.45 6.29
C ASP A 13 12.32 3.96 5.36
N ILE A 14 13.54 4.43 5.55
CA ILE A 14 14.66 4.25 4.64
C ILE A 14 15.60 3.16 5.16
N ASP A 15 16.10 2.32 4.24
CA ASP A 15 17.10 1.31 4.58
C ASP A 15 18.51 1.83 4.32
N VAL A 16 19.50 0.95 4.50
CA VAL A 16 20.92 1.31 4.35
C VAL A 16 21.30 1.72 2.92
N ASN A 17 20.48 1.39 1.94
CA ASN A 17 20.69 1.75 0.54
C ASN A 17 20.05 3.08 0.17
N LEU A 18 19.49 3.81 1.16
CA LEU A 18 18.82 5.10 0.99
C LEU A 18 17.53 5.02 0.17
N HIS A 19 16.94 3.84 0.08
CA HIS A 19 15.63 3.63 -0.57
C HIS A 19 14.60 3.22 0.48
N VAL A 20 13.33 3.44 0.17
CA VAL A 20 12.24 3.02 1.06
C VAL A 20 12.35 1.51 1.30
N ASN A 21 12.31 1.11 2.57
CA ASN A 21 12.30 -0.29 2.94
C ASN A 21 11.02 -0.95 2.37
N ASN A 22 11.19 -2.07 1.66
CA ASN A 22 10.08 -2.75 1.00
C ASN A 22 8.92 -3.10 1.93
N THR A 23 9.21 -3.38 3.20
CA THR A 23 8.16 -3.69 4.17
C THR A 23 7.23 -2.51 4.42
N ARG A 24 7.71 -1.27 4.24
CA ARG A 24 6.88 -0.08 4.43
C ARG A 24 5.74 -0.01 3.42
N TYR A 25 6.00 -0.38 2.17
CA TYR A 25 4.96 -0.36 1.14
C TYR A 25 3.79 -1.26 1.53
N VAL A 26 4.08 -2.44 2.05
CA VAL A 26 3.04 -3.39 2.47
C VAL A 26 2.26 -2.83 3.66
N GLU A 27 2.97 -2.26 4.63
CA GLU A 27 2.31 -1.65 5.80
C GLU A 27 1.40 -0.51 5.39
N TRP A 28 1.86 0.37 4.50
CA TRP A 28 1.05 1.49 4.02
C TRP A 28 -0.21 1.00 3.30
N ALA A 29 -0.07 -0.02 2.47
CA ALA A 29 -1.20 -0.60 1.75
C ALA A 29 -2.20 -1.26 2.72
N TYR A 30 -1.69 -2.04 3.66
CA TYR A 30 -2.51 -2.75 4.64
C TYR A 30 -3.29 -1.77 5.52
N ASN A 31 -2.67 -0.65 5.87
CA ASN A 31 -3.28 0.35 6.76
C ASN A 31 -4.37 1.18 6.07
N THR A 32 -4.59 1.03 4.76
CA THR A 32 -5.73 1.68 4.10
C THR A 32 -7.05 1.05 4.49
N PHE A 33 -7.02 -0.16 5.05
CA PHE A 33 -8.23 -0.85 5.49
C PHE A 33 -8.51 -0.49 6.94
N PRO A 34 -9.75 -0.10 7.29
CA PRO A 34 -10.09 0.23 8.68
C PRO A 34 -10.00 -0.99 9.58
N LEU A 35 -9.82 -0.75 10.87
CA LEU A 35 -9.70 -1.83 11.85
C LEU A 35 -10.90 -2.78 11.82
N ASP A 36 -12.10 -2.25 11.62
CA ASP A 36 -13.30 -3.09 11.57
C ASP A 36 -13.27 -4.07 10.40
N TYR A 37 -12.64 -3.67 9.29
CA TYR A 37 -12.49 -4.56 8.15
C TYR A 37 -11.66 -5.79 8.55
N HIS A 38 -10.58 -5.57 9.30
CA HIS A 38 -9.71 -6.65 9.75
C HIS A 38 -10.39 -7.59 10.75
N LYS A 39 -11.46 -7.16 11.39
CA LYS A 39 -12.24 -8.03 12.27
C LYS A 39 -13.15 -8.96 11.49
N ASP A 40 -13.65 -8.49 10.35
CA ASP A 40 -14.63 -9.21 9.56
C ASP A 40 -14.01 -10.07 8.46
N TYR A 41 -12.78 -9.78 8.08
CA TYR A 41 -12.09 -10.46 6.98
C TYR A 41 -10.69 -10.86 7.37
N LEU A 42 -10.32 -12.07 6.95
CA LEU A 42 -8.95 -12.56 7.09
C LEU A 42 -8.21 -12.39 5.78
N LEU A 43 -6.97 -12.00 5.85
CA LEU A 43 -6.12 -11.89 4.67
C LEU A 43 -5.79 -13.30 4.18
N LYS A 44 -6.18 -13.61 2.95
CA LYS A 44 -5.95 -14.92 2.35
C LYS A 44 -4.75 -14.94 1.45
N VAL A 45 -4.63 -13.93 0.58
CA VAL A 45 -3.52 -13.81 -0.35
C VAL A 45 -3.09 -12.35 -0.44
N VAL A 46 -1.80 -12.11 -0.44
CA VAL A 46 -1.22 -10.81 -0.74
C VAL A 46 -0.17 -11.01 -1.83
N GLU A 47 -0.28 -10.22 -2.90
CA GLU A 47 0.67 -10.24 -3.99
C GLU A 47 1.24 -8.84 -4.14
N ILE A 48 2.57 -8.73 -4.16
CA ILE A 48 3.25 -7.45 -4.15
C ILE A 48 4.10 -7.31 -5.40
N ASN A 49 3.91 -6.20 -6.10
CA ASN A 49 4.72 -5.85 -7.26
C ASN A 49 5.46 -4.55 -6.98
N PHE A 50 6.79 -4.63 -6.87
CA PHE A 50 7.65 -3.46 -6.70
C PHE A 50 8.02 -2.95 -8.08
N LEU A 51 7.60 -1.73 -8.41
CA LEU A 51 7.73 -1.17 -9.75
C LEU A 51 8.83 -0.11 -9.85
N ALA A 52 9.06 0.62 -8.78
CA ALA A 52 10.08 1.66 -8.72
C ALA A 52 10.42 1.93 -7.25
N GLU A 53 11.45 2.74 -7.00
CA GLU A 53 11.92 2.99 -5.66
C GLU A 53 11.54 4.39 -5.18
N GLY A 54 11.12 4.48 -3.92
CA GLY A 54 10.89 5.74 -3.24
C GLY A 54 12.10 6.14 -2.43
N LYS A 55 12.23 7.44 -2.16
CA LYS A 55 13.34 8.01 -1.41
C LYS A 55 12.83 8.95 -0.34
N GLU A 56 13.67 9.24 0.65
CA GLU A 56 13.35 10.19 1.69
C GLU A 56 12.93 11.53 1.07
N GLY A 57 11.89 12.14 1.62
CA GLY A 57 11.38 13.41 1.13
C GLY A 57 10.37 13.30 0.01
N ASN A 58 10.23 12.12 -0.61
CA ASN A 58 9.18 11.93 -1.61
C ASN A 58 7.81 12.04 -0.96
N SER A 59 6.91 12.76 -1.60
CA SER A 59 5.51 12.77 -1.22
C SER A 59 4.80 11.65 -1.96
N LEU A 60 4.11 10.80 -1.24
CA LEU A 60 3.47 9.62 -1.79
C LEU A 60 1.95 9.71 -1.64
N LYS A 61 1.28 9.00 -2.52
CA LYS A 61 -0.18 8.90 -2.54
C LYS A 61 -0.54 7.43 -2.56
N VAL A 62 -1.48 7.04 -1.71
CA VAL A 62 -1.95 5.67 -1.62
C VAL A 62 -3.39 5.62 -2.07
N GLU A 63 -3.67 4.80 -3.08
CA GLU A 63 -5.01 4.64 -3.65
C GLU A 63 -5.44 3.19 -3.53
N ARG A 64 -6.66 2.97 -3.02
CA ARG A 64 -7.23 1.63 -2.91
C ARG A 64 -8.39 1.49 -3.87
N TYR A 65 -8.38 0.40 -4.63
CA TYR A 65 -9.42 0.06 -5.59
C TYR A 65 -10.10 -1.24 -5.17
N HIS A 66 -11.39 -1.20 -4.98
CA HIS A 66 -12.18 -2.37 -4.63
C HIS A 66 -12.62 -3.05 -5.92
N LEU A 67 -12.11 -4.26 -6.16
CA LEU A 67 -12.35 -4.98 -7.41
C LEU A 67 -13.55 -5.91 -7.34
N SER A 68 -13.73 -6.55 -6.20
CA SER A 68 -14.85 -7.44 -5.95
C SER A 68 -15.08 -7.51 -4.44
N GLU A 69 -16.02 -8.32 -3.99
CA GLU A 69 -16.35 -8.43 -2.57
C GLU A 69 -15.12 -8.75 -1.71
N CYS A 70 -14.21 -9.57 -2.23
CA CYS A 70 -13.05 -10.03 -1.48
C CYS A 70 -11.72 -9.66 -2.11
N GLU A 71 -11.71 -8.78 -3.09
CA GLU A 71 -10.48 -8.42 -3.78
C GLU A 71 -10.29 -6.92 -3.86
N ASP A 72 -9.13 -6.46 -3.42
CA ASP A 72 -8.75 -5.04 -3.46
C ASP A 72 -7.33 -4.91 -3.99
N THR A 73 -7.07 -3.81 -4.69
CA THR A 73 -5.73 -3.45 -5.13
C THR A 73 -5.38 -2.09 -4.56
N VAL A 74 -4.18 -1.99 -4.00
CA VAL A 74 -3.65 -0.72 -3.49
C VAL A 74 -2.46 -0.32 -4.35
N VAL A 75 -2.47 0.93 -4.82
CA VAL A 75 -1.39 1.48 -5.62
C VAL A 75 -0.75 2.61 -4.85
N ILE A 76 0.57 2.58 -4.74
CA ILE A 76 1.35 3.64 -4.09
C ILE A 76 2.11 4.38 -5.17
N LYS A 77 1.87 5.68 -5.29
CA LYS A 77 2.45 6.54 -6.33
C LYS A 77 3.28 7.64 -5.72
N ARG A 78 4.30 8.05 -6.46
CA ARG A 78 5.05 9.26 -6.15
C ARG A 78 4.31 10.46 -6.75
N LEU A 79 4.07 11.50 -5.95
CA LEU A 79 3.26 12.63 -6.40
C LEU A 79 3.92 13.47 -7.48
N ASP A 80 5.25 13.63 -7.41
CA ASP A 80 5.96 14.51 -8.33
C ASP A 80 5.75 14.16 -9.80
N ASP A 81 5.84 12.87 -10.13
CA ASP A 81 5.75 12.40 -11.51
C ASP A 81 4.63 11.38 -11.73
N GLN A 82 3.80 11.13 -10.71
CA GLN A 82 2.70 10.16 -10.74
C GLN A 82 3.18 8.74 -11.03
N LYS A 83 4.46 8.45 -10.78
CA LYS A 83 5.00 7.13 -11.02
C LYS A 83 4.51 6.15 -9.97
N GLU A 84 4.03 5.00 -10.42
CA GLU A 84 3.64 3.93 -9.52
C GLU A 84 4.89 3.26 -8.96
N LEU A 85 5.00 3.22 -7.65
CA LEU A 85 6.14 2.62 -6.96
C LEU A 85 5.87 1.18 -6.58
N CYS A 86 4.64 0.88 -6.20
CA CYS A 86 4.26 -0.44 -5.72
C CYS A 86 2.78 -0.68 -5.96
N LYS A 87 2.44 -1.91 -6.28
CA LYS A 87 1.05 -2.35 -6.41
C LYS A 87 0.89 -3.59 -5.55
N VAL A 88 -0.09 -3.57 -4.64
CA VAL A 88 -0.35 -4.68 -3.73
C VAL A 88 -1.77 -5.17 -3.96
N ASN A 89 -1.91 -6.44 -4.31
CA ASN A 89 -3.20 -7.07 -4.49
C ASN A 89 -3.53 -7.88 -3.24
N PHE A 90 -4.73 -7.66 -2.70
CA PHE A 90 -5.21 -8.36 -1.52
C PHE A 90 -6.41 -9.23 -1.89
N GLU A 91 -6.39 -10.47 -1.43
CA GLU A 91 -7.56 -11.33 -1.49
C GLU A 91 -7.94 -11.66 -0.05
N TRP A 92 -9.19 -11.43 0.29
CA TRP A 92 -9.71 -11.57 1.64
C TRP A 92 -10.66 -12.75 1.73
N GLN A 93 -10.85 -13.23 2.95
CA GLN A 93 -11.82 -14.30 3.24
C GLN A 93 -12.67 -13.83 4.41
N PRO A 94 -14.01 -13.86 4.29
CA PRO A 94 -14.87 -13.55 5.43
C PRO A 94 -14.58 -14.48 6.60
N VAL A 95 -14.64 -13.94 7.81
CA VAL A 95 -14.37 -14.71 9.03
C VAL A 95 -15.41 -15.81 9.22
N LYS A 96 -16.61 -15.61 8.69
CA LYS A 96 -17.66 -16.64 8.79
C LYS A 96 -17.82 -17.40 7.51
#